data_1ea678b9141090c16dfa6e6ec9957b80
#
_entry.id   1ea678b9141090c16dfa6e6ec9957b80
#
_cell.length_a   1.000
_cell.length_b   1.000
_cell.length_c   1.000
_cell.angle_alpha   90.00
_cell.angle_beta   90.00
_cell.angle_gamma   90.00
#
_symmetry.space_group_name_H-M   'P 1'
#
loop_
_entity.id
_entity.type
_entity.pdbx_description
1 polymer ?
#
loop_
_entity_poly.entity_id
_entity_poly.type
_entity_poly.pdbx_seq_one_letter_code
_entity_poly.pdbx_strand_id
1 'polypeptide(L)'
;MAISVFDLFSIGIGPSSSHTVGPMRAARTFALGLADDGLLTRTTAVESQLFGSLGATGHGHGSDKAVLLGLEGEDPETVDTRSVNGRVEVIRSHGRLRLAGTHEVAFDENSQLVMHRRKALPYHPNGMRFLARDAGGEVLRERTYYSVGGGFVVDETAAAGDRIVPDRTPLKYPFRSGAELLDRCRESHLPISEVMLANELAWRTEPEIRAGLLHIWQVMQDCVQEGCETEGVLPGGLKVPRRAYALHQKLSRDPWSMDPLKVMDWVNLFALAVNEQNASGGRIVTAPTNGAAGIIPAVLHYYRRFVPGSTEEGVIRFLLAAAAIGVLYKENASISGAEVGCQGEVGSACSMAAAGLCEVLGGTPEQVENAAEIAMEHNLGLTCDPVGGLVQIPCIERNAMASVKAINAARMAMHGDGVHVVTLDKVIKTMRETGADMKIKYKETSRGGLAVNVIEC
;
A
#
# COMPACT_ATOMS: atom_id res chain seq x y z
N MET A 1 9.12 -16.49 5.25
CA MET A 1 9.34 -15.20 5.97
C MET A 1 8.20 -15.02 6.93
N ALA A 2 8.44 -14.63 8.18
CA ALA A 2 7.33 -14.28 9.06
C ALA A 2 6.87 -12.84 8.73
N ILE A 3 5.61 -12.65 8.41
CA ILE A 3 5.00 -11.37 8.04
C ILE A 3 3.83 -11.13 8.98
N SER A 4 3.85 -10.01 9.69
CA SER A 4 2.79 -9.57 10.58
C SER A 4 1.60 -8.99 9.80
N VAL A 5 0.41 -9.05 10.36
CA VAL A 5 -0.77 -8.34 9.82
C VAL A 5 -0.51 -6.84 9.73
N PHE A 6 0.26 -6.27 10.65
CA PHE A 6 0.62 -4.86 10.67
C PHE A 6 1.66 -4.45 9.62
N ASP A 7 2.36 -5.41 9.02
CA ASP A 7 3.22 -5.16 7.87
C ASP A 7 2.40 -4.98 6.58
N LEU A 8 1.25 -5.65 6.48
CA LEU A 8 0.35 -5.58 5.33
C LEU A 8 -0.69 -4.46 5.44
N PHE A 9 -1.04 -4.07 6.67
CA PHE A 9 -1.93 -2.95 6.98
C PHE A 9 -1.17 -1.90 7.78
N SER A 10 -0.43 -1.06 7.08
CA SER A 10 0.35 -0.01 7.74
C SER A 10 -0.28 1.37 7.51
N ILE A 11 -0.38 2.16 8.58
CA ILE A 11 -0.83 3.54 8.49
C ILE A 11 0.28 4.37 7.83
N GLY A 12 -0.11 5.24 6.90
CA GLY A 12 0.83 6.08 6.18
C GLY A 12 0.16 7.25 5.48
N ILE A 13 0.84 7.78 4.48
CA ILE A 13 0.36 8.90 3.67
C ILE A 13 0.36 8.54 2.18
N GLY A 14 -0.56 9.16 1.43
CA GLY A 14 -0.57 9.04 -0.03
C GLY A 14 0.58 9.80 -0.71
N PRO A 15 0.72 9.61 -2.04
CA PRO A 15 -0.13 8.76 -2.87
C PRO A 15 0.39 7.33 -3.09
N SER A 16 1.63 6.97 -2.70
CA SER A 16 2.23 5.68 -3.06
C SER A 16 3.01 5.04 -1.92
N SER A 17 2.80 3.76 -1.64
CA SER A 17 3.58 3.02 -0.66
C SER A 17 5.05 2.90 -1.07
N SER A 18 5.32 2.61 -2.35
CA SER A 18 6.68 2.43 -2.86
C SER A 18 7.40 3.75 -3.15
N HIS A 19 6.67 4.81 -3.54
CA HIS A 19 7.24 6.08 -3.97
C HIS A 19 7.10 7.22 -2.95
N THR A 20 6.28 7.06 -1.91
CA THR A 20 6.10 8.06 -0.84
C THR A 20 6.50 7.48 0.52
N VAL A 21 5.78 6.45 1.00
CA VAL A 21 6.01 5.86 2.32
C VAL A 21 7.41 5.26 2.44
N GLY A 22 7.83 4.45 1.46
CA GLY A 22 9.16 3.84 1.44
C GLY A 22 10.30 4.86 1.44
N PRO A 23 10.34 5.84 0.53
CA PRO A 23 11.33 6.90 0.53
C PRO A 23 11.36 7.73 1.83
N MET A 24 10.20 8.03 2.42
CA MET A 24 10.13 8.74 3.69
C MET A 24 10.75 7.92 4.84
N ARG A 25 10.42 6.63 4.94
CA ARG A 25 11.03 5.72 5.92
C ARG A 25 12.54 5.58 5.73
N ALA A 26 13.01 5.42 4.50
CA ALA A 26 14.43 5.32 4.18
C ALA A 26 15.22 6.58 4.56
N ALA A 27 14.70 7.75 4.19
CA ALA A 27 15.29 9.03 4.52
C ALA A 27 15.33 9.29 6.04
N ARG A 28 14.24 8.93 6.74
CA ARG A 28 14.18 8.98 8.20
C ARG A 28 15.21 8.06 8.86
N THR A 29 15.29 6.80 8.41
CA THR A 29 16.27 5.83 8.90
C THR A 29 17.70 6.32 8.70
N PHE A 30 17.98 6.94 7.56
CA PHE A 30 19.29 7.54 7.29
C PHE A 30 19.59 8.70 8.25
N ALA A 31 18.64 9.65 8.42
CA ALA A 31 18.83 10.83 9.26
C ALA A 31 18.96 10.48 10.75
N LEU A 32 18.13 9.58 11.27
CA LEU A 32 18.23 9.09 12.66
C LEU A 32 19.53 8.32 12.87
N GLY A 33 19.94 7.50 11.89
CA GLY A 33 21.22 6.80 11.97
C GLY A 33 22.44 7.74 12.03
N LEU A 34 22.38 8.96 11.47
CA LEU A 34 23.42 9.96 11.67
C LEU A 34 23.49 10.43 13.12
N ALA A 35 22.34 10.55 13.79
CA ALA A 35 22.27 10.90 15.19
C ALA A 35 22.83 9.76 16.09
N ASP A 36 22.42 8.53 15.83
CA ASP A 36 22.85 7.34 16.57
C ASP A 36 24.37 7.10 16.46
N ASP A 37 24.95 7.37 15.29
CA ASP A 37 26.40 7.26 15.06
C ASP A 37 27.20 8.49 15.55
N GLY A 38 26.53 9.52 16.11
CA GLY A 38 27.18 10.77 16.55
C GLY A 38 27.72 11.65 15.41
N LEU A 39 27.23 11.44 14.18
CA LEU A 39 27.68 12.15 12.98
C LEU A 39 26.82 13.37 12.66
N LEU A 40 25.65 13.52 13.28
CA LEU A 40 24.65 14.53 12.92
C LEU A 40 25.22 15.97 12.97
N THR A 41 25.91 16.34 14.07
CA THR A 41 26.47 17.67 14.26
C THR A 41 27.67 17.99 13.36
N ARG A 42 28.32 16.97 12.81
CA ARG A 42 29.40 17.10 11.82
C ARG A 42 28.88 17.24 10.40
N THR A 43 27.64 16.85 10.14
CA THR A 43 27.03 16.89 8.81
C THR A 43 26.72 18.32 8.41
N THR A 44 27.26 18.79 7.32
CA THR A 44 27.00 20.13 6.75
C THR A 44 26.20 20.09 5.45
N ALA A 45 26.19 18.95 4.76
CA ALA A 45 25.44 18.74 3.54
C ALA A 45 24.90 17.31 3.45
N VAL A 46 23.70 17.17 2.87
CA VAL A 46 23.07 15.89 2.56
C VAL A 46 22.70 15.85 1.09
N GLU A 47 22.95 14.73 0.44
CA GLU A 47 22.54 14.46 -0.94
C GLU A 47 21.65 13.23 -0.97
N SER A 48 20.57 13.29 -1.74
CA SER A 48 19.62 12.21 -1.97
C SER A 48 19.51 11.91 -3.45
N GLN A 49 19.68 10.65 -3.84
CA GLN A 49 19.61 10.19 -5.23
C GLN A 49 18.52 9.13 -5.37
N LEU A 50 17.58 9.32 -6.29
CA LEU A 50 16.48 8.41 -6.58
C LEU A 50 16.68 7.78 -7.96
N PHE A 51 16.53 6.45 -8.06
CA PHE A 51 16.86 5.66 -9.24
C PHE A 51 15.65 4.87 -9.77
N GLY A 52 15.73 4.45 -11.04
CA GLY A 52 14.76 3.58 -11.69
C GLY A 52 13.36 4.18 -11.72
N SER A 53 12.35 3.48 -11.23
CA SER A 53 10.97 3.96 -11.18
C SER A 53 10.82 5.18 -10.27
N LEU A 54 11.49 5.20 -9.10
CA LEU A 54 11.54 6.38 -8.22
C LEU A 54 12.07 7.62 -8.94
N GLY A 55 13.15 7.47 -9.72
CA GLY A 55 13.71 8.57 -10.50
C GLY A 55 12.83 9.01 -11.67
N ALA A 56 12.04 8.09 -12.25
CA ALA A 56 11.21 8.33 -13.42
C ALA A 56 9.86 8.99 -13.08
N THR A 57 9.20 8.52 -12.04
CA THR A 57 7.81 8.91 -11.67
C THR A 57 7.71 9.53 -10.28
N GLY A 58 8.82 9.58 -9.51
CA GLY A 58 8.81 9.98 -8.10
C GLY A 58 8.27 11.38 -7.84
N HIS A 59 8.49 12.34 -8.75
CA HIS A 59 7.94 13.69 -8.60
C HIS A 59 6.40 13.68 -8.63
N GLY A 60 5.79 12.92 -9.54
CA GLY A 60 4.33 12.74 -9.61
C GLY A 60 3.74 12.01 -8.40
N HIS A 61 4.55 11.19 -7.73
CA HIS A 61 4.18 10.44 -6.52
C HIS A 61 4.63 11.14 -5.21
N GLY A 62 5.17 12.36 -5.26
CA GLY A 62 5.61 13.10 -4.08
C GLY A 62 6.84 12.52 -3.37
N SER A 63 7.70 11.76 -4.08
CA SER A 63 8.93 11.21 -3.50
C SER A 63 9.90 12.29 -3.03
N ASP A 64 9.93 13.44 -3.71
CA ASP A 64 10.68 14.61 -3.31
C ASP A 64 10.25 15.10 -1.92
N LYS A 65 8.96 15.33 -1.73
CA LYS A 65 8.39 15.74 -0.44
C LYS A 65 8.65 14.70 0.65
N ALA A 66 8.45 13.43 0.32
CA ALA A 66 8.64 12.32 1.25
C ALA A 66 10.08 12.22 1.76
N VAL A 67 11.07 12.38 0.87
CA VAL A 67 12.49 12.40 1.23
C VAL A 67 12.80 13.58 2.16
N LEU A 68 12.32 14.79 1.84
CA LEU A 68 12.57 15.98 2.67
C LEU A 68 12.03 15.79 4.10
N LEU A 69 10.77 15.34 4.21
CA LEU A 69 10.14 15.11 5.51
C LEU A 69 10.83 13.97 6.29
N GLY A 70 11.19 12.89 5.60
CA GLY A 70 11.92 11.78 6.22
C GLY A 70 13.30 12.22 6.73
N LEU A 71 14.04 13.06 6.00
CA LEU A 71 15.30 13.65 6.47
C LEU A 71 15.09 14.55 7.69
N GLU A 72 13.94 15.23 7.79
CA GLU A 72 13.54 15.95 9.00
C GLU A 72 13.13 15.04 10.17
N GLY A 73 13.15 13.72 10.00
CA GLY A 73 12.83 12.74 11.05
C GLY A 73 11.35 12.37 11.15
N GLU A 74 10.52 12.86 10.23
CA GLU A 74 9.09 12.55 10.23
C GLU A 74 8.82 11.09 9.86
N ASP A 75 7.78 10.53 10.50
CA ASP A 75 7.29 9.20 10.23
C ASP A 75 6.01 9.26 9.38
N PRO A 76 5.88 8.44 8.33
CA PRO A 76 4.64 8.42 7.52
C PRO A 76 3.39 8.07 8.32
N GLU A 77 3.52 7.38 9.45
CA GLU A 77 2.38 7.02 10.31
C GLU A 77 1.87 8.22 11.13
N THR A 78 2.74 9.15 11.53
CA THR A 78 2.39 10.21 12.49
C THR A 78 2.48 11.62 11.93
N VAL A 79 3.11 11.83 10.76
CA VAL A 79 3.24 13.16 10.16
C VAL A 79 1.89 13.86 9.99
N ASP A 80 1.80 15.14 10.35
CA ASP A 80 0.60 15.93 10.05
C ASP A 80 0.49 16.22 8.55
N THR A 81 -0.42 15.49 7.89
CA THR A 81 -0.64 15.56 6.44
C THR A 81 -1.05 16.95 5.95
N ARG A 82 -1.71 17.77 6.79
CA ARG A 82 -2.13 19.13 6.46
C ARG A 82 -0.96 20.10 6.41
N SER A 83 0.10 19.85 7.17
CA SER A 83 1.30 20.70 7.24
C SER A 83 2.34 20.40 6.14
N VAL A 84 2.27 19.22 5.49
CA VAL A 84 3.28 18.72 4.54
C VAL A 84 3.64 19.74 3.46
N ASN A 85 2.65 20.27 2.74
CA ASN A 85 2.90 21.18 1.64
C ASN A 85 3.54 22.50 2.11
N GLY A 86 3.05 23.06 3.22
CA GLY A 86 3.60 24.29 3.80
C GLY A 86 5.05 24.11 4.30
N ARG A 87 5.35 22.98 4.94
CA ARG A 87 6.72 22.67 5.40
C ARG A 87 7.70 22.52 4.24
N VAL A 88 7.31 21.77 3.20
CA VAL A 88 8.15 21.62 2.00
C VAL A 88 8.40 22.95 1.32
N GLU A 89 7.39 23.84 1.25
CA GLU A 89 7.55 25.18 0.71
C GLU A 89 8.55 26.02 1.54
N VAL A 90 8.51 25.91 2.86
CA VAL A 90 9.47 26.56 3.76
C VAL A 90 10.89 26.05 3.50
N ILE A 91 11.12 24.75 3.38
CA ILE A 91 12.43 24.18 3.06
C ILE A 91 12.94 24.74 1.73
N ARG A 92 12.10 24.75 0.69
CA ARG A 92 12.44 25.24 -0.65
C ARG A 92 12.77 26.74 -0.69
N SER A 93 11.96 27.54 -0.02
CA SER A 93 12.12 29.01 -0.03
C SER A 93 13.29 29.49 0.84
N HIS A 94 13.56 28.83 1.97
CA HIS A 94 14.66 29.21 2.85
C HIS A 94 15.99 28.53 2.52
N GLY A 95 15.99 27.48 1.70
CA GLY A 95 17.18 26.70 1.39
C GLY A 95 17.80 26.05 2.63
N ARG A 96 16.97 25.61 3.58
CA ARG A 96 17.36 25.00 4.84
C ARG A 96 16.57 23.75 5.12
N LEU A 97 17.26 22.71 5.61
CA LEU A 97 16.67 21.43 6.03
C LEU A 97 17.11 21.12 7.45
N ARG A 98 16.17 20.69 8.29
CA ARG A 98 16.45 20.35 9.69
C ARG A 98 16.59 18.84 9.84
N LEU A 99 17.81 18.31 9.70
CA LEU A 99 18.09 16.87 9.81
C LEU A 99 17.70 16.32 11.19
N ALA A 100 16.99 15.17 11.15
CA ALA A 100 16.42 14.52 12.33
C ALA A 100 15.66 15.48 13.28
N GLY A 101 15.05 16.53 12.70
CA GLY A 101 14.28 17.54 13.44
C GLY A 101 15.10 18.51 14.29
N THR A 102 16.43 18.38 14.38
CA THR A 102 17.26 19.10 15.34
C THR A 102 18.45 19.86 14.72
N HIS A 103 19.06 19.34 13.68
CA HIS A 103 20.29 19.91 13.09
C HIS A 103 20.04 20.57 11.76
N GLU A 104 20.18 21.89 11.68
CA GLU A 104 19.93 22.68 10.47
C GLU A 104 21.14 22.66 9.54
N VAL A 105 20.93 22.33 8.26
CA VAL A 105 21.93 22.35 7.19
C VAL A 105 21.42 23.16 5.98
N ALA A 106 22.34 23.71 5.19
CA ALA A 106 21.99 24.29 3.90
C ALA A 106 21.49 23.21 2.94
N PHE A 107 20.43 23.50 2.21
CA PHE A 107 19.81 22.54 1.28
C PHE A 107 19.31 23.22 0.01
N ASP A 108 19.86 22.82 -1.13
CA ASP A 108 19.37 23.18 -2.46
C ASP A 108 18.81 21.93 -3.14
N GLU A 109 17.49 21.84 -3.26
CA GLU A 109 16.80 20.70 -3.84
C GLU A 109 17.29 20.38 -5.26
N ASN A 110 17.61 21.38 -6.07
CA ASN A 110 18.01 21.17 -7.47
C ASN A 110 19.33 20.41 -7.62
N SER A 111 20.24 20.59 -6.67
CA SER A 111 21.57 19.96 -6.67
C SER A 111 21.67 18.77 -5.72
N GLN A 112 20.88 18.74 -4.64
CA GLN A 112 20.99 17.75 -3.56
C GLN A 112 19.89 16.70 -3.55
N LEU A 113 18.84 16.83 -4.39
CA LEU A 113 17.83 15.78 -4.61
C LEU A 113 17.79 15.39 -6.09
N VAL A 114 18.58 14.38 -6.45
CA VAL A 114 18.83 13.99 -7.83
C VAL A 114 17.90 12.87 -8.28
N MET A 115 17.09 13.12 -9.32
CA MET A 115 16.18 12.15 -9.94
C MET A 115 16.84 11.49 -11.16
N HIS A 116 17.36 10.27 -11.01
CA HIS A 116 17.99 9.50 -12.09
C HIS A 116 16.94 8.77 -12.96
N ARG A 117 16.31 9.47 -13.88
CA ARG A 117 15.19 8.97 -14.71
C ARG A 117 15.52 7.78 -15.60
N ARG A 118 16.80 7.52 -15.89
CA ARG A 118 17.26 6.48 -16.84
C ARG A 118 18.25 5.49 -16.24
N LYS A 119 18.64 5.68 -14.98
CA LYS A 119 19.56 4.77 -14.28
C LYS A 119 18.77 3.97 -13.24
N ALA A 120 19.03 2.68 -13.15
CA ALA A 120 18.50 1.82 -12.10
C ALA A 120 19.64 1.22 -11.30
N LEU A 121 19.41 0.88 -10.03
CA LEU A 121 20.32 0.09 -9.23
C LEU A 121 20.03 -1.41 -9.44
N PRO A 122 21.02 -2.30 -9.24
CA PRO A 122 20.93 -3.70 -9.66
C PRO A 122 19.83 -4.51 -8.95
N TYR A 123 19.57 -4.22 -7.67
CA TYR A 123 18.75 -5.09 -6.84
C TYR A 123 17.23 -4.89 -7.07
N HIS A 124 16.75 -3.63 -7.16
CA HIS A 124 15.33 -3.34 -7.31
C HIS A 124 15.12 -2.01 -8.07
N PRO A 125 14.04 -1.87 -8.89
CA PRO A 125 13.77 -0.64 -9.64
C PRO A 125 13.53 0.60 -8.76
N ASN A 126 13.15 0.46 -7.50
CA ASN A 126 12.93 1.56 -6.58
C ASN A 126 14.13 1.76 -5.64
N GLY A 127 15.30 2.04 -6.20
CA GLY A 127 16.53 2.29 -5.44
C GLY A 127 16.67 3.76 -5.06
N MET A 128 17.30 4.01 -3.91
CA MET A 128 17.66 5.35 -3.44
C MET A 128 18.96 5.31 -2.66
N ARG A 129 19.74 6.40 -2.76
CA ARG A 129 21.02 6.55 -2.09
C ARG A 129 21.07 7.88 -1.35
N PHE A 130 21.55 7.85 -0.13
CA PHE A 130 21.73 9.03 0.71
C PHE A 130 23.21 9.17 1.11
N LEU A 131 23.72 10.40 1.05
CA LEU A 131 25.07 10.75 1.43
C LEU A 131 25.04 11.92 2.42
N ALA A 132 25.83 11.85 3.48
CA ALA A 132 26.11 12.95 4.39
C ALA A 132 27.58 13.35 4.28
N ARG A 133 27.85 14.66 4.23
CA ARG A 133 29.21 15.21 4.09
C ARG A 133 29.50 16.21 5.19
N ASP A 134 30.78 16.32 5.58
CA ASP A 134 31.25 17.35 6.47
C ASP A 134 31.62 18.65 5.72
N ALA A 135 32.11 19.66 6.46
CA ALA A 135 32.53 20.95 5.92
C ALA A 135 33.71 20.87 4.93
N GLY A 136 34.52 19.81 4.99
CA GLY A 136 35.59 19.53 4.05
C GLY A 136 35.13 18.81 2.77
N GLY A 137 33.85 18.40 2.73
CA GLY A 137 33.27 17.62 1.63
C GLY A 137 33.53 16.09 1.76
N GLU A 138 34.15 15.64 2.86
CA GLU A 138 34.35 14.21 3.14
C GLU A 138 33.01 13.50 3.40
N VAL A 139 32.86 12.30 2.86
CA VAL A 139 31.65 11.48 3.07
C VAL A 139 31.70 10.86 4.47
N LEU A 140 30.82 11.32 5.34
CA LEU A 140 30.65 10.81 6.69
C LEU A 140 29.85 9.50 6.72
N ARG A 141 28.82 9.41 5.88
CA ARG A 141 27.94 8.25 5.76
C ARG A 141 27.35 8.17 4.36
N GLU A 142 27.34 6.98 3.79
CA GLU A 142 26.61 6.65 2.56
C GLU A 142 25.77 5.40 2.83
N ARG A 143 24.51 5.39 2.38
CA ARG A 143 23.60 4.24 2.46
C ARG A 143 22.73 4.17 1.23
N THR A 144 22.53 2.94 0.75
CA THR A 144 21.61 2.62 -0.33
C THR A 144 20.44 1.82 0.23
N TYR A 145 19.23 2.24 -0.14
CA TYR A 145 17.98 1.58 0.26
C TYR A 145 17.14 1.25 -0.96
N TYR A 146 16.25 0.28 -0.79
CA TYR A 146 15.29 -0.14 -1.81
C TYR A 146 13.88 -0.19 -1.23
N SER A 147 12.93 0.44 -1.91
CA SER A 147 11.51 0.37 -1.56
C SER A 147 10.86 -0.78 -2.32
N VAL A 148 10.59 -1.90 -1.64
CA VAL A 148 10.17 -3.17 -2.25
C VAL A 148 8.65 -3.40 -2.25
N GLY A 149 7.87 -2.33 -2.29
CA GLY A 149 6.40 -2.35 -2.26
C GLY A 149 5.82 -2.38 -0.85
N GLY A 150 4.54 -2.01 -0.69
CA GLY A 150 3.86 -1.99 0.61
C GLY A 150 4.46 -1.07 1.67
N GLY A 151 5.39 -0.17 1.31
CA GLY A 151 6.13 0.67 2.26
C GLY A 151 7.31 -0.03 2.94
N PHE A 152 7.62 -1.26 2.55
CA PHE A 152 8.83 -1.98 3.03
C PHE A 152 10.09 -1.36 2.44
N VAL A 153 11.12 -1.24 3.27
CA VAL A 153 12.43 -0.73 2.89
C VAL A 153 13.49 -1.73 3.31
N VAL A 154 14.42 -2.03 2.41
CA VAL A 154 15.61 -2.83 2.69
C VAL A 154 16.86 -2.02 2.39
N ASP A 155 17.91 -2.19 3.18
CA ASP A 155 19.21 -1.58 2.89
C ASP A 155 20.07 -2.47 1.99
N GLU A 156 21.18 -1.92 1.46
CA GLU A 156 22.06 -2.62 0.54
C GLU A 156 22.74 -3.84 1.18
N THR A 157 23.00 -3.83 2.48
CA THR A 157 23.62 -4.96 3.19
C THR A 157 22.65 -6.13 3.29
N ALA A 158 21.36 -5.86 3.49
CA ALA A 158 20.30 -6.87 3.42
C ALA A 158 20.07 -7.36 1.98
N ALA A 159 20.21 -6.47 0.98
CA ALA A 159 20.05 -6.78 -0.44
C ALA A 159 21.19 -7.66 -0.99
N ALA A 160 22.43 -7.39 -0.58
CA ALA A 160 23.63 -8.14 -1.04
C ALA A 160 23.67 -9.60 -0.53
N GLY A 161 22.91 -9.92 0.50
CA GLY A 161 22.83 -11.25 1.09
C GLY A 161 21.77 -12.17 0.49
N ASP A 162 21.25 -11.91 -0.72
CA ASP A 162 20.18 -12.68 -1.37
C ASP A 162 18.88 -12.78 -0.52
N ARG A 163 18.78 -11.93 0.49
CA ARG A 163 17.66 -11.92 1.45
C ARG A 163 17.40 -10.51 1.97
N ILE A 164 16.17 -10.01 1.76
CA ILE A 164 15.46 -9.30 2.82
C ILE A 164 15.78 -10.08 4.08
N VAL A 165 16.30 -9.47 5.16
CA VAL A 165 16.50 -10.22 6.41
C VAL A 165 15.14 -10.80 6.77
N PRO A 166 14.91 -12.11 6.57
CA PRO A 166 13.58 -12.65 6.82
C PRO A 166 13.39 -12.56 8.33
N ASP A 167 12.31 -11.98 8.77
CA ASP A 167 11.89 -12.20 10.13
C ASP A 167 11.78 -13.72 10.31
N ARG A 168 12.59 -14.29 11.19
CA ARG A 168 12.68 -15.72 11.49
C ARG A 168 11.91 -16.07 12.76
N THR A 169 11.08 -15.17 13.23
CA THR A 169 10.22 -15.41 14.38
C THR A 169 9.46 -16.72 14.18
N PRO A 170 9.59 -17.69 15.09
CA PRO A 170 8.88 -18.94 15.00
C PRO A 170 7.38 -18.70 15.10
N LEU A 171 6.64 -19.08 14.07
CA LEU A 171 5.18 -19.00 14.07
C LEU A 171 4.57 -20.30 14.59
N LYS A 172 3.40 -20.20 15.22
CA LYS A 172 2.68 -21.38 15.74
C LYS A 172 2.13 -22.25 14.60
N TYR A 173 1.60 -21.64 13.56
CA TYR A 173 1.04 -22.29 12.39
C TYR A 173 1.67 -21.73 11.10
N PRO A 174 2.95 -22.05 10.82
CA PRO A 174 3.61 -21.55 9.63
C PRO A 174 2.97 -22.10 8.36
N PHE A 175 2.83 -21.25 7.34
CA PHE A 175 2.34 -21.61 6.02
C PHE A 175 3.03 -20.77 4.96
N ARG A 176 3.22 -21.31 3.76
CA ARG A 176 3.84 -20.65 2.59
C ARG A 176 2.99 -20.75 1.34
N SER A 177 1.94 -21.56 1.37
CA SER A 177 1.00 -21.76 0.27
C SER A 177 -0.43 -21.78 0.76
N GLY A 178 -1.40 -21.59 -0.13
CA GLY A 178 -2.81 -21.74 0.16
C GLY A 178 -3.13 -23.16 0.64
N ALA A 179 -2.51 -24.17 0.03
CA ALA A 179 -2.64 -25.57 0.45
C ALA A 179 -2.17 -25.77 1.90
N GLU A 180 -0.97 -25.26 2.26
CA GLU A 180 -0.47 -25.34 3.64
C GLU A 180 -1.36 -24.59 4.63
N LEU A 181 -1.90 -23.41 4.24
CA LEU A 181 -2.84 -22.66 5.07
C LEU A 181 -4.09 -23.48 5.37
N LEU A 182 -4.68 -24.11 4.36
CA LEU A 182 -5.83 -25.00 4.54
C LEU A 182 -5.48 -26.23 5.41
N ASP A 183 -4.28 -26.79 5.27
CA ASP A 183 -3.83 -27.87 6.14
C ASP A 183 -3.73 -27.42 7.60
N ARG A 184 -3.19 -26.20 7.87
CA ARG A 184 -3.18 -25.64 9.24
C ARG A 184 -4.59 -25.47 9.80
N CYS A 185 -5.54 -25.01 8.99
CA CYS A 185 -6.94 -24.89 9.41
C CYS A 185 -7.56 -26.28 9.76
N ARG A 186 -7.30 -27.29 8.94
CA ARG A 186 -7.80 -28.66 9.19
C ARG A 186 -7.18 -29.29 10.43
N GLU A 187 -5.85 -29.20 10.60
CA GLU A 187 -5.12 -29.75 11.75
C GLU A 187 -5.51 -29.10 13.07
N SER A 188 -5.74 -27.78 13.06
CA SER A 188 -6.07 -27.02 14.25
C SER A 188 -7.58 -26.90 14.52
N HIS A 189 -8.43 -27.22 13.53
CA HIS A 189 -9.87 -26.96 13.52
C HIS A 189 -10.22 -25.46 13.70
N LEU A 190 -9.35 -24.57 13.23
CA LEU A 190 -9.49 -23.12 13.30
C LEU A 190 -9.83 -22.53 11.93
N PRO A 191 -10.61 -21.43 11.86
CA PRO A 191 -10.77 -20.65 10.65
C PRO A 191 -9.45 -19.89 10.32
N ILE A 192 -9.33 -19.37 9.11
CA ILE A 192 -8.11 -18.69 8.65
C ILE A 192 -7.74 -17.50 9.56
N SER A 193 -8.72 -16.73 10.00
CA SER A 193 -8.49 -15.61 10.91
C SER A 193 -7.83 -16.02 12.24
N GLU A 194 -8.24 -17.13 12.82
CA GLU A 194 -7.70 -17.63 14.08
C GLU A 194 -6.30 -18.26 13.90
N VAL A 195 -6.03 -18.90 12.76
CA VAL A 195 -4.67 -19.35 12.39
C VAL A 195 -3.74 -18.14 12.31
N MET A 196 -4.18 -17.04 11.66
CA MET A 196 -3.38 -15.82 11.55
C MET A 196 -3.22 -15.12 12.90
N LEU A 197 -4.28 -15.06 13.74
CA LEU A 197 -4.18 -14.52 15.09
C LEU A 197 -3.16 -15.28 15.94
N ALA A 198 -3.19 -16.60 15.88
CA ALA A 198 -2.26 -17.47 16.62
C ALA A 198 -0.78 -17.24 16.17
N ASN A 199 -0.56 -16.93 14.91
CA ASN A 199 0.76 -16.56 14.40
C ASN A 199 1.16 -15.16 14.87
N GLU A 200 0.24 -14.21 14.91
CA GLU A 200 0.49 -12.84 15.33
C GLU A 200 0.91 -12.74 16.81
N LEU A 201 0.48 -13.69 17.65
CA LEU A 201 0.91 -13.80 19.04
C LEU A 201 2.43 -14.00 19.22
N ALA A 202 3.17 -14.29 18.16
CA ALA A 202 4.63 -14.35 18.18
C ALA A 202 5.30 -12.98 18.42
N TRP A 203 4.60 -11.88 18.14
CA TRP A 203 5.13 -10.52 18.26
C TRP A 203 4.41 -9.67 19.32
N ARG A 204 3.10 -9.94 19.56
CA ARG A 204 2.23 -9.08 20.39
C ARG A 204 1.27 -9.92 21.20
N THR A 205 0.76 -9.34 22.27
CA THR A 205 -0.34 -9.92 23.04
C THR A 205 -1.66 -9.77 22.26
N GLU A 206 -2.63 -10.65 22.53
CA GLU A 206 -3.93 -10.59 21.84
C GLU A 206 -4.66 -9.24 22.06
N PRO A 207 -4.69 -8.63 23.25
CA PRO A 207 -5.27 -7.30 23.42
C PRO A 207 -4.58 -6.21 22.55
N GLU A 208 -3.26 -6.26 22.39
CA GLU A 208 -2.53 -5.33 21.51
C GLU A 208 -2.87 -5.55 20.05
N ILE A 209 -2.99 -6.80 19.61
CA ILE A 209 -3.39 -7.15 18.24
C ILE A 209 -4.79 -6.60 17.95
N ARG A 210 -5.75 -6.88 18.83
CA ARG A 210 -7.14 -6.42 18.69
C ARG A 210 -7.24 -4.90 18.67
N ALA A 211 -6.59 -4.24 19.61
CA ALA A 211 -6.55 -2.77 19.66
C ALA A 211 -5.91 -2.16 18.40
N GLY A 212 -4.81 -2.74 17.92
CA GLY A 212 -4.12 -2.29 16.71
C GLY A 212 -4.99 -2.46 15.45
N LEU A 213 -5.69 -3.58 15.30
CA LEU A 213 -6.59 -3.81 14.16
C LEU A 213 -7.81 -2.88 14.17
N LEU A 214 -8.37 -2.60 15.35
CA LEU A 214 -9.45 -1.62 15.48
C LEU A 214 -8.96 -0.19 15.23
N HIS A 215 -7.71 0.14 15.61
CA HIS A 215 -7.12 1.42 15.26
C HIS A 215 -6.92 1.56 13.74
N ILE A 216 -6.44 0.53 13.06
CA ILE A 216 -6.37 0.49 11.58
C ILE A 216 -7.74 0.73 10.98
N TRP A 217 -8.77 0.05 11.48
CA TRP A 217 -10.15 0.26 11.03
C TRP A 217 -10.64 1.70 11.27
N GLN A 218 -10.32 2.30 12.42
CA GLN A 218 -10.67 3.69 12.68
C GLN A 218 -10.03 4.64 11.66
N VAL A 219 -8.74 4.46 11.36
CA VAL A 219 -8.07 5.27 10.32
C VAL A 219 -8.70 5.09 8.94
N MET A 220 -9.16 3.88 8.59
CA MET A 220 -9.90 3.64 7.35
C MET A 220 -11.23 4.39 7.33
N GLN A 221 -11.96 4.42 8.45
CA GLN A 221 -13.22 5.17 8.58
C GLN A 221 -13.00 6.68 8.46
N ASP A 222 -12.01 7.21 9.16
CA ASP A 222 -11.66 8.63 9.13
C ASP A 222 -11.29 9.07 7.71
N CYS A 223 -10.52 8.24 6.99
CA CYS A 223 -10.16 8.48 5.60
C CYS A 223 -11.38 8.53 4.67
N VAL A 224 -12.33 7.60 4.83
CA VAL A 224 -13.59 7.60 4.05
C VAL A 224 -14.41 8.84 4.37
N GLN A 225 -14.55 9.19 5.64
CA GLN A 225 -15.29 10.37 6.06
C GLN A 225 -14.68 11.64 5.47
N GLU A 226 -13.38 11.84 5.62
CA GLU A 226 -12.66 13.00 5.09
C GLU A 226 -12.81 13.10 3.56
N GLY A 227 -12.72 11.95 2.85
CA GLY A 227 -12.92 11.89 1.40
C GLY A 227 -14.34 12.25 0.97
N CYS A 228 -15.35 11.88 1.75
CA CYS A 228 -16.75 12.24 1.52
C CYS A 228 -17.06 13.73 1.81
N GLU A 229 -16.24 14.39 2.61
CA GLU A 229 -16.39 15.80 3.01
C GLU A 229 -15.51 16.75 2.18
N THR A 230 -14.50 16.25 1.48
CA THR A 230 -13.55 17.08 0.74
C THR A 230 -13.99 17.28 -0.70
N GLU A 231 -14.18 18.54 -1.08
CA GLU A 231 -14.54 19.00 -2.43
C GLU A 231 -13.33 19.49 -3.21
N GLY A 232 -13.48 19.69 -4.53
CA GLY A 232 -12.49 20.35 -5.36
C GLY A 232 -11.83 19.42 -6.40
N VAL A 233 -10.56 19.69 -6.70
CA VAL A 233 -9.79 19.04 -7.76
C VAL A 233 -8.56 18.37 -7.14
N LEU A 234 -8.23 17.17 -7.62
CA LEU A 234 -7.04 16.44 -7.20
C LEU A 234 -5.76 17.17 -7.63
N PRO A 235 -4.67 17.08 -6.84
CA PRO A 235 -3.41 17.74 -7.16
C PRO A 235 -2.77 17.15 -8.42
N GLY A 236 -1.95 17.96 -9.12
CA GLY A 236 -1.25 17.58 -10.35
C GLY A 236 -1.91 18.09 -11.63
N GLY A 237 -1.31 17.75 -12.77
CA GLY A 237 -1.67 18.34 -14.07
C GLY A 237 -2.97 17.85 -14.69
N LEU A 238 -3.51 16.69 -14.25
CA LEU A 238 -4.69 16.07 -14.87
C LEU A 238 -6.01 16.80 -14.55
N LYS A 239 -6.02 17.70 -13.56
CA LYS A 239 -7.22 18.44 -13.13
C LYS A 239 -8.46 17.57 -12.87
N VAL A 240 -8.26 16.37 -12.33
CA VAL A 240 -9.34 15.43 -12.04
C VAL A 240 -10.22 15.97 -10.91
N PRO A 241 -11.55 16.18 -11.14
CA PRO A 241 -12.44 16.63 -10.07
C PRO A 241 -12.66 15.50 -9.07
N ARG A 242 -12.78 15.84 -7.78
CA ARG A 242 -13.21 14.91 -6.75
C ARG A 242 -14.66 14.51 -6.97
N ARG A 243 -14.96 13.25 -6.88
CA ARG A 243 -16.29 12.66 -7.14
C ARG A 243 -16.98 12.18 -5.88
N ALA A 244 -16.20 11.81 -4.85
CA ALA A 244 -16.73 11.23 -3.62
C ALA A 244 -17.70 12.19 -2.90
N TYR A 245 -17.36 13.46 -2.77
CA TYR A 245 -18.21 14.45 -2.14
C TYR A 245 -19.61 14.54 -2.81
N ALA A 246 -19.65 14.76 -4.13
CA ALA A 246 -20.89 14.89 -4.87
C ALA A 246 -21.74 13.61 -4.83
N LEU A 247 -21.09 12.44 -4.94
CA LEU A 247 -21.75 11.14 -4.83
C LEU A 247 -22.31 10.92 -3.42
N HIS A 248 -21.56 11.26 -2.37
CA HIS A 248 -22.00 11.19 -0.98
C HIS A 248 -23.26 12.05 -0.76
N GLN A 249 -23.25 13.31 -1.25
CA GLN A 249 -24.41 14.20 -1.16
C GLN A 249 -25.64 13.61 -1.87
N LYS A 250 -25.45 13.02 -3.05
CA LYS A 250 -26.54 12.39 -3.80
C LYS A 250 -27.13 11.18 -3.06
N LEU A 251 -26.29 10.28 -2.57
CA LEU A 251 -26.73 9.06 -1.89
C LEU A 251 -27.41 9.35 -0.54
N SER A 252 -26.94 10.39 0.17
CA SER A 252 -27.50 10.80 1.47
C SER A 252 -28.86 11.48 1.36
N ARG A 253 -29.18 12.12 0.23
CA ARG A 253 -30.49 12.78 -0.01
C ARG A 253 -31.65 11.80 -0.22
N ASP A 254 -31.36 10.59 -0.67
CA ASP A 254 -32.37 9.56 -0.94
C ASP A 254 -32.00 8.23 -0.23
N PRO A 255 -32.05 8.17 1.12
CA PRO A 255 -31.65 6.97 1.87
C PRO A 255 -32.64 5.81 1.68
N TRP A 256 -33.85 6.07 1.21
CA TRP A 256 -34.94 5.09 1.08
C TRP A 256 -35.17 4.61 -0.36
N SER A 257 -34.22 4.86 -1.27
CA SER A 257 -34.32 4.37 -2.64
C SER A 257 -34.56 2.86 -2.68
N MET A 258 -35.50 2.45 -3.51
CA MET A 258 -35.82 1.04 -3.79
C MET A 258 -34.87 0.42 -4.84
N ASP A 259 -33.89 1.16 -5.34
CA ASP A 259 -32.90 0.64 -6.29
C ASP A 259 -31.99 -0.40 -5.62
N PRO A 260 -32.06 -1.68 -6.01
CA PRO A 260 -31.23 -2.73 -5.43
C PRO A 260 -29.74 -2.55 -5.72
N LEU A 261 -29.36 -1.79 -6.74
CA LEU A 261 -27.97 -1.51 -7.12
C LEU A 261 -27.37 -0.37 -6.30
N LYS A 262 -28.14 0.35 -5.49
CA LYS A 262 -27.64 1.45 -4.66
C LYS A 262 -26.54 1.02 -3.68
N VAL A 263 -26.50 -0.25 -3.29
CA VAL A 263 -25.41 -0.82 -2.49
C VAL A 263 -24.08 -0.70 -3.23
N MET A 264 -24.06 -0.93 -4.55
CA MET A 264 -22.85 -0.77 -5.37
C MET A 264 -22.37 0.69 -5.40
N ASP A 265 -23.31 1.66 -5.45
CA ASP A 265 -22.96 3.09 -5.42
C ASP A 265 -22.28 3.47 -4.10
N TRP A 266 -22.74 2.93 -2.97
CA TRP A 266 -22.08 3.12 -1.68
C TRP A 266 -20.68 2.49 -1.65
N VAL A 267 -20.52 1.28 -2.17
CA VAL A 267 -19.19 0.61 -2.26
C VAL A 267 -18.24 1.43 -3.14
N ASN A 268 -18.73 1.91 -4.30
CA ASN A 268 -17.97 2.80 -5.17
C ASN A 268 -17.58 4.09 -4.45
N LEU A 269 -18.52 4.72 -3.73
CA LEU A 269 -18.26 5.93 -2.94
C LEU A 269 -17.12 5.71 -1.94
N PHE A 270 -17.14 4.64 -1.16
CA PHE A 270 -16.12 4.36 -0.16
C PHE A 270 -14.72 4.20 -0.79
N ALA A 271 -14.65 3.46 -1.91
CA ALA A 271 -13.40 3.30 -2.65
C ALA A 271 -12.90 4.63 -3.25
N LEU A 272 -13.80 5.43 -3.85
CA LEU A 272 -13.47 6.75 -4.37
C LEU A 272 -12.94 7.68 -3.27
N ALA A 273 -13.62 7.74 -2.11
CA ALA A 273 -13.26 8.59 -0.99
C ALA A 273 -11.82 8.32 -0.52
N VAL A 274 -11.47 7.06 -0.28
CA VAL A 274 -10.11 6.67 0.12
C VAL A 274 -9.09 7.02 -0.96
N ASN A 275 -9.38 6.72 -2.23
CA ASN A 275 -8.40 6.94 -3.30
C ASN A 275 -8.18 8.42 -3.62
N GLU A 276 -9.20 9.26 -3.48
CA GLU A 276 -9.08 10.71 -3.62
C GLU A 276 -8.25 11.31 -2.47
N GLN A 277 -8.38 10.80 -1.25
CA GLN A 277 -7.50 11.16 -0.14
C GLN A 277 -6.07 10.66 -0.37
N ASN A 278 -5.91 9.41 -0.81
CA ASN A 278 -4.62 8.88 -1.19
C ASN A 278 -3.93 9.77 -2.25
N ALA A 279 -4.63 10.10 -3.33
CA ALA A 279 -4.10 10.94 -4.41
C ALA A 279 -3.69 12.35 -3.95
N SER A 280 -4.28 12.83 -2.86
CA SER A 280 -4.02 14.16 -2.31
C SER A 280 -2.95 14.18 -1.20
N GLY A 281 -2.33 13.04 -0.88
CA GLY A 281 -1.35 12.95 0.19
C GLY A 281 -1.97 12.86 1.59
N GLY A 282 -3.25 12.50 1.68
CA GLY A 282 -3.95 12.32 2.95
C GLY A 282 -3.49 11.08 3.73
N ARG A 283 -3.97 10.97 4.97
CA ARG A 283 -3.78 9.79 5.82
C ARG A 283 -4.55 8.61 5.26
N ILE A 284 -3.87 7.49 5.06
CA ILE A 284 -4.48 6.24 4.58
C ILE A 284 -3.91 5.03 5.30
N VAL A 285 -4.57 3.89 5.14
CA VAL A 285 -3.97 2.59 5.44
C VAL A 285 -3.48 1.98 4.14
N THR A 286 -2.21 1.63 4.07
CA THR A 286 -1.63 0.80 3.00
C THR A 286 -2.24 -0.60 3.11
N ALA A 287 -2.94 -1.10 2.06
CA ALA A 287 -3.73 -2.35 2.16
C ALA A 287 -3.82 -3.12 0.81
N PRO A 288 -2.82 -3.94 0.41
CA PRO A 288 -1.46 -4.01 0.91
C PRO A 288 -0.54 -2.93 0.31
N THR A 289 -1.05 -2.08 -0.60
CA THR A 289 -0.36 -0.93 -1.20
C THR A 289 -1.25 0.30 -1.19
N ASN A 290 -0.66 1.49 -1.38
CA ASN A 290 -1.43 2.73 -1.50
C ASN A 290 -2.27 2.77 -2.78
N GLY A 291 -1.75 2.23 -3.89
CA GLY A 291 -2.48 2.17 -5.16
C GLY A 291 -3.78 1.37 -5.08
N ALA A 292 -3.90 0.50 -4.09
CA ALA A 292 -5.08 -0.34 -3.84
C ALA A 292 -5.77 -0.05 -2.49
N ALA A 293 -5.42 1.05 -1.83
CA ALA A 293 -5.84 1.37 -0.46
C ALA A 293 -7.37 1.51 -0.27
N GLY A 294 -8.12 1.73 -1.34
CA GLY A 294 -9.57 1.89 -1.28
C GLY A 294 -10.37 0.59 -1.22
N ILE A 295 -9.79 -0.54 -1.60
CA ILE A 295 -10.55 -1.79 -1.79
C ILE A 295 -10.99 -2.38 -0.45
N ILE A 296 -10.06 -2.65 0.45
CA ILE A 296 -10.35 -3.26 1.76
C ILE A 296 -11.26 -2.36 2.60
N PRO A 297 -11.02 -1.04 2.74
CA PRO A 297 -11.94 -0.17 3.45
C PRO A 297 -13.36 -0.15 2.85
N ALA A 298 -13.48 -0.15 1.52
CA ALA A 298 -14.79 -0.15 0.88
C ALA A 298 -15.59 -1.44 1.17
N VAL A 299 -14.93 -2.60 1.14
CA VAL A 299 -15.57 -3.88 1.46
C VAL A 299 -15.88 -4.00 2.96
N LEU A 300 -15.02 -3.47 3.85
CA LEU A 300 -15.31 -3.39 5.28
C LEU A 300 -16.50 -2.47 5.59
N HIS A 301 -16.61 -1.31 4.91
CA HIS A 301 -17.79 -0.44 5.03
C HIS A 301 -19.05 -1.15 4.50
N TYR A 302 -18.94 -1.92 3.39
CA TYR A 302 -20.05 -2.77 2.94
C TYR A 302 -20.45 -3.76 4.03
N TYR A 303 -19.51 -4.48 4.63
CA TYR A 303 -19.76 -5.42 5.72
C TYR A 303 -20.47 -4.71 6.89
N ARG A 304 -19.94 -3.60 7.37
CA ARG A 304 -20.48 -2.90 8.54
C ARG A 304 -21.84 -2.24 8.30
N ARG A 305 -22.11 -1.80 7.08
CA ARG A 305 -23.33 -1.06 6.76
C ARG A 305 -24.47 -1.92 6.24
N PHE A 306 -24.17 -2.97 5.48
CA PHE A 306 -25.18 -3.71 4.74
C PHE A 306 -25.31 -5.19 5.15
N VAL A 307 -24.39 -5.72 5.94
CA VAL A 307 -24.49 -7.09 6.44
C VAL A 307 -25.13 -7.07 7.84
N PRO A 308 -26.33 -7.65 8.00
CA PRO A 308 -26.98 -7.74 9.31
C PRO A 308 -26.10 -8.52 10.30
N GLY A 309 -26.03 -8.04 11.56
CA GLY A 309 -25.26 -8.69 12.61
C GLY A 309 -23.74 -8.48 12.50
N SER A 310 -23.26 -7.57 11.64
CA SER A 310 -21.85 -7.20 11.57
C SER A 310 -21.35 -6.60 12.89
N THR A 311 -20.14 -6.99 13.32
CA THR A 311 -19.54 -6.61 14.60
C THR A 311 -18.11 -6.11 14.43
N GLU A 312 -17.53 -5.50 15.48
CA GLU A 312 -16.10 -5.14 15.53
C GLU A 312 -15.22 -6.41 15.52
N GLU A 313 -15.68 -7.49 16.18
CA GLU A 313 -15.03 -8.79 16.11
C GLU A 313 -14.95 -9.30 14.66
N GLY A 314 -16.01 -9.11 13.89
CA GLY A 314 -16.00 -9.41 12.46
C GLY A 314 -14.98 -8.57 11.68
N VAL A 315 -14.77 -7.31 12.04
CA VAL A 315 -13.72 -6.47 11.42
C VAL A 315 -12.33 -7.04 11.71
N ILE A 316 -12.06 -7.44 12.94
CA ILE A 316 -10.79 -8.07 13.34
C ILE A 316 -10.56 -9.36 12.53
N ARG A 317 -11.55 -10.25 12.49
CA ARG A 317 -11.48 -11.50 11.73
C ARG A 317 -11.29 -11.25 10.23
N PHE A 318 -11.99 -10.26 9.67
CA PHE A 318 -11.82 -9.85 8.27
C PHE A 318 -10.37 -9.46 7.97
N LEU A 319 -9.78 -8.58 8.78
CA LEU A 319 -8.42 -8.10 8.57
C LEU A 319 -7.39 -9.22 8.73
N LEU A 320 -7.57 -10.12 9.70
CA LEU A 320 -6.70 -11.27 9.89
C LEU A 320 -6.75 -12.25 8.71
N ALA A 321 -7.95 -12.62 8.24
CA ALA A 321 -8.10 -13.48 7.08
C ALA A 321 -7.55 -12.84 5.80
N ALA A 322 -7.84 -11.56 5.58
CA ALA A 322 -7.28 -10.79 4.47
C ALA A 322 -5.74 -10.77 4.51
N ALA A 323 -5.15 -10.59 5.70
CA ALA A 323 -3.69 -10.61 5.88
C ALA A 323 -3.09 -11.98 5.55
N ALA A 324 -3.71 -13.09 5.97
CA ALA A 324 -3.23 -14.43 5.65
C ALA A 324 -3.09 -14.64 4.13
N ILE A 325 -4.05 -14.13 3.35
CA ILE A 325 -3.98 -14.16 1.88
C ILE A 325 -2.91 -13.20 1.36
N GLY A 326 -2.77 -12.01 1.96
CA GLY A 326 -1.74 -11.03 1.61
C GLY A 326 -0.31 -11.57 1.78
N VAL A 327 -0.06 -12.37 2.83
CA VAL A 327 1.22 -13.07 3.06
C VAL A 327 1.56 -13.95 1.87
N LEU A 328 0.60 -14.71 1.32
CA LEU A 328 0.84 -15.61 0.19
C LEU A 328 1.29 -14.86 -1.07
N TYR A 329 0.69 -13.70 -1.35
CA TYR A 329 1.11 -12.84 -2.48
C TYR A 329 2.50 -12.25 -2.27
N LYS A 330 2.79 -11.78 -1.07
CA LYS A 330 4.08 -11.17 -0.75
C LYS A 330 5.23 -12.18 -0.83
N GLU A 331 4.99 -13.43 -0.40
CA GLU A 331 6.01 -14.49 -0.41
C GLU A 331 6.22 -15.15 -1.78
N ASN A 332 5.14 -15.40 -2.53
CA ASN A 332 5.17 -16.26 -3.71
C ASN A 332 5.13 -15.50 -5.05
N ALA A 333 4.83 -14.20 -5.01
CA ALA A 333 4.80 -13.34 -6.18
C ALA A 333 5.37 -11.95 -5.84
N SER A 334 4.56 -10.90 -5.96
CA SER A 334 4.87 -9.54 -5.51
C SER A 334 3.58 -8.75 -5.31
N ILE A 335 3.60 -7.81 -4.37
CA ILE A 335 2.56 -6.80 -4.20
C ILE A 335 2.96 -5.44 -4.81
N SER A 336 4.00 -5.38 -5.64
CA SER A 336 4.53 -4.15 -6.24
C SER A 336 4.06 -3.98 -7.69
N GLY A 337 3.42 -2.85 -7.99
CA GLY A 337 3.05 -2.48 -9.37
C GLY A 337 4.25 -2.33 -10.30
N ALA A 338 5.41 -1.95 -9.77
CA ALA A 338 6.66 -1.84 -10.51
C ALA A 338 7.26 -3.21 -10.91
N GLU A 339 6.90 -4.28 -10.20
CA GLU A 339 7.39 -5.64 -10.49
C GLU A 339 6.40 -6.43 -11.36
N VAL A 340 5.11 -6.42 -10.99
CA VAL A 340 4.11 -7.30 -11.61
C VAL A 340 2.88 -6.56 -12.18
N GLY A 341 2.88 -5.25 -12.22
CA GLY A 341 1.70 -4.47 -12.64
C GLY A 341 0.64 -4.35 -11.54
N CYS A 342 -0.52 -3.76 -11.87
CA CYS A 342 -1.63 -3.59 -10.91
C CYS A 342 -2.30 -4.90 -10.50
N GLN A 343 -2.06 -6.03 -11.16
CA GLN A 343 -2.49 -7.33 -10.63
C GLN A 343 -1.88 -7.59 -9.24
N GLY A 344 -0.64 -7.11 -8.97
CA GLY A 344 0.00 -7.20 -7.66
C GLY A 344 -0.57 -6.27 -6.61
N GLU A 345 -1.15 -5.15 -6.99
CA GLU A 345 -1.75 -4.18 -6.07
C GLU A 345 -3.26 -4.40 -5.96
N VAL A 346 -3.99 -4.03 -6.99
CA VAL A 346 -5.46 -4.11 -7.07
C VAL A 346 -5.95 -5.56 -7.00
N GLY A 347 -5.26 -6.48 -7.71
CA GLY A 347 -5.61 -7.91 -7.68
C GLY A 347 -5.42 -8.53 -6.31
N SER A 348 -4.27 -8.29 -5.67
CA SER A 348 -4.00 -8.79 -4.31
C SER A 348 -4.99 -8.22 -3.30
N ALA A 349 -5.26 -6.90 -3.31
CA ALA A 349 -6.24 -6.29 -2.41
C ALA A 349 -7.67 -6.81 -2.63
N CYS A 350 -8.07 -7.03 -3.90
CA CYS A 350 -9.36 -7.62 -4.25
C CYS A 350 -9.50 -9.03 -3.67
N SER A 351 -8.47 -9.86 -3.83
CA SER A 351 -8.39 -11.23 -3.30
C SER A 351 -8.43 -11.25 -1.77
N MET A 352 -7.64 -10.39 -1.11
CA MET A 352 -7.63 -10.22 0.34
C MET A 352 -9.00 -9.81 0.87
N ALA A 353 -9.66 -8.85 0.20
CA ALA A 353 -10.99 -8.36 0.60
C ALA A 353 -12.07 -9.42 0.39
N ALA A 354 -12.00 -10.21 -0.68
CA ALA A 354 -12.94 -11.30 -0.94
C ALA A 354 -12.83 -12.39 0.13
N ALA A 355 -11.60 -12.77 0.49
CA ALA A 355 -11.34 -13.75 1.57
C ALA A 355 -11.86 -13.24 2.92
N GLY A 356 -11.50 -12.00 3.30
CA GLY A 356 -11.95 -11.39 4.56
C GLY A 356 -13.47 -11.33 4.65
N LEU A 357 -14.14 -10.95 3.56
CA LEU A 357 -15.61 -10.91 3.53
C LEU A 357 -16.22 -12.30 3.61
N CYS A 358 -15.71 -13.29 2.86
CA CYS A 358 -16.19 -14.68 2.90
C CYS A 358 -16.07 -15.26 4.31
N GLU A 359 -14.94 -15.05 4.98
CA GLU A 359 -14.69 -15.48 6.37
C GLU A 359 -15.75 -14.95 7.34
N VAL A 360 -16.06 -13.63 7.28
CA VAL A 360 -16.99 -13.01 8.23
C VAL A 360 -18.46 -13.24 7.89
N LEU A 361 -18.75 -13.71 6.69
CA LEU A 361 -20.07 -14.21 6.29
C LEU A 361 -20.29 -15.66 6.69
N GLY A 362 -19.30 -16.33 7.27
CA GLY A 362 -19.39 -17.71 7.77
C GLY A 362 -18.92 -18.77 6.78
N GLY A 363 -18.13 -18.36 5.75
CA GLY A 363 -17.53 -19.31 4.82
C GLY A 363 -16.52 -20.24 5.48
N THR A 364 -16.43 -21.48 4.99
CA THR A 364 -15.39 -22.44 5.39
C THR A 364 -14.02 -22.00 4.90
N PRO A 365 -12.90 -22.48 5.47
CA PRO A 365 -11.56 -22.16 4.97
C PRO A 365 -11.40 -22.40 3.46
N GLU A 366 -11.99 -23.46 2.92
CA GLU A 366 -11.98 -23.79 1.50
C GLU A 366 -12.77 -22.76 0.67
N GLN A 367 -13.92 -22.30 1.17
CA GLN A 367 -14.69 -21.23 0.51
C GLN A 367 -13.95 -19.88 0.56
N VAL A 368 -13.24 -19.60 1.65
CA VAL A 368 -12.42 -18.38 1.80
C VAL A 368 -11.25 -18.38 0.81
N GLU A 369 -10.56 -19.51 0.65
CA GLU A 369 -9.49 -19.66 -0.34
C GLU A 369 -10.04 -19.54 -1.78
N ASN A 370 -11.20 -20.15 -2.06
CA ASN A 370 -11.86 -20.04 -3.36
C ASN A 370 -12.32 -18.60 -3.67
N ALA A 371 -12.82 -17.85 -2.66
CA ALA A 371 -13.16 -16.45 -2.83
C ALA A 371 -11.92 -15.60 -3.22
N ALA A 372 -10.79 -15.88 -2.56
CA ALA A 372 -9.50 -15.22 -2.87
C ALA A 372 -9.03 -15.56 -4.29
N GLU A 373 -9.15 -16.83 -4.68
CA GLU A 373 -8.79 -17.31 -6.02
C GLU A 373 -9.63 -16.63 -7.09
N ILE A 374 -10.97 -16.68 -7.03
CA ILE A 374 -11.91 -16.06 -7.97
C ILE A 374 -11.59 -14.57 -8.13
N ALA A 375 -11.35 -13.87 -7.02
CA ALA A 375 -11.05 -12.45 -7.07
C ALA A 375 -9.75 -12.14 -7.80
N MET A 376 -8.68 -12.93 -7.62
CA MET A 376 -7.41 -12.70 -8.29
C MET A 376 -7.43 -13.12 -9.75
N GLU A 377 -8.02 -14.26 -10.11
CA GLU A 377 -8.03 -14.71 -11.53
C GLU A 377 -8.63 -13.66 -12.46
N HIS A 378 -9.62 -12.91 -11.98
CA HIS A 378 -10.27 -11.82 -12.72
C HIS A 378 -9.50 -10.49 -12.71
N ASN A 379 -8.29 -10.47 -12.13
CA ASN A 379 -7.36 -9.34 -12.15
C ASN A 379 -6.00 -9.68 -12.81
N LEU A 380 -5.81 -10.92 -13.27
CA LEU A 380 -4.60 -11.34 -13.98
C LEU A 380 -4.36 -10.49 -15.23
N GLY A 381 -3.09 -10.16 -15.48
CA GLY A 381 -2.68 -9.34 -16.63
C GLY A 381 -2.91 -7.84 -16.48
N LEU A 382 -3.42 -7.35 -15.34
CA LEU A 382 -3.70 -5.94 -15.13
C LEU A 382 -2.40 -5.13 -15.07
N THR A 383 -2.21 -4.23 -16.04
CA THR A 383 -1.04 -3.36 -16.16
C THR A 383 -1.05 -2.25 -15.10
N CYS A 384 0.13 -1.68 -14.79
CA CYS A 384 0.26 -0.45 -13.99
C CYS A 384 0.73 0.70 -14.89
N ASP A 385 -0.22 1.49 -15.36
CA ASP A 385 -0.08 2.50 -16.41
C ASP A 385 -0.75 3.84 -16.02
N PRO A 386 -0.38 4.44 -14.86
CA PRO A 386 -1.01 5.66 -14.38
C PRO A 386 -0.77 6.83 -15.34
N VAL A 387 -1.84 7.54 -15.71
CA VAL A 387 -1.78 8.71 -16.60
C VAL A 387 -1.03 9.85 -15.90
N GLY A 388 -0.09 10.46 -16.60
CA GLY A 388 0.75 11.51 -16.04
C GLY A 388 1.64 11.06 -14.87
N GLY A 389 1.76 9.76 -14.60
CA GLY A 389 2.46 9.22 -13.45
C GLY A 389 1.74 9.48 -12.11
N LEU A 390 0.45 9.82 -12.14
CA LEU A 390 -0.35 10.14 -10.96
C LEU A 390 -1.24 8.96 -10.55
N VAL A 391 -1.31 8.66 -9.25
CA VAL A 391 -2.19 7.61 -8.70
C VAL A 391 -3.65 8.12 -8.69
N GLN A 392 -4.17 8.44 -9.87
CA GLN A 392 -5.50 9.00 -10.10
C GLN A 392 -6.25 8.19 -11.15
N ILE A 393 -5.89 8.31 -12.43
CA ILE A 393 -6.50 7.59 -13.53
C ILE A 393 -5.50 6.55 -14.07
N PRO A 394 -5.86 5.27 -14.14
CA PRO A 394 -7.15 4.64 -13.82
C PRO A 394 -7.27 4.10 -12.37
N CYS A 395 -6.35 4.43 -11.49
CA CYS A 395 -6.22 3.79 -10.17
C CYS A 395 -7.51 3.90 -9.34
N ILE A 396 -8.13 5.09 -9.33
CA ILE A 396 -9.35 5.37 -8.53
C ILE A 396 -10.50 4.46 -8.98
N GLU A 397 -10.76 4.37 -10.28
CA GLU A 397 -11.81 3.49 -10.83
C GLU A 397 -11.50 2.01 -10.64
N ARG A 398 -10.24 1.60 -10.78
CA ARG A 398 -9.81 0.20 -10.55
C ARG A 398 -10.12 -0.25 -9.13
N ASN A 399 -9.95 0.62 -8.13
CA ASN A 399 -10.30 0.30 -6.74
C ASN A 399 -11.81 0.11 -6.56
N ALA A 400 -12.63 1.00 -7.11
CA ALA A 400 -14.09 0.90 -7.06
C ALA A 400 -14.58 -0.41 -7.71
N MET A 401 -14.10 -0.70 -8.91
CA MET A 401 -14.44 -1.94 -9.62
C MET A 401 -13.98 -3.20 -8.87
N ALA A 402 -12.77 -3.19 -8.31
CA ALA A 402 -12.24 -4.32 -7.57
C ALA A 402 -12.98 -4.56 -6.24
N SER A 403 -13.47 -3.51 -5.59
CA SER A 403 -14.28 -3.64 -4.38
C SER A 403 -15.60 -4.38 -4.65
N VAL A 404 -16.27 -4.06 -5.75
CA VAL A 404 -17.48 -4.77 -6.19
C VAL A 404 -17.15 -6.21 -6.60
N LYS A 405 -16.04 -6.42 -7.33
CA LYS A 405 -15.58 -7.79 -7.67
C LYS A 405 -15.30 -8.62 -6.42
N ALA A 406 -14.67 -8.07 -5.39
CA ALA A 406 -14.38 -8.77 -4.14
C ALA A 406 -15.67 -9.25 -3.44
N ILE A 407 -16.69 -8.39 -3.37
CA ILE A 407 -17.99 -8.75 -2.81
C ILE A 407 -18.64 -9.86 -3.63
N ASN A 408 -18.61 -9.77 -4.96
CA ASN A 408 -19.18 -10.79 -5.83
C ASN A 408 -18.44 -12.12 -5.73
N ALA A 409 -17.10 -12.10 -5.68
CA ALA A 409 -16.27 -13.32 -5.51
C ALA A 409 -16.57 -14.04 -4.20
N ALA A 410 -16.65 -13.30 -3.08
CA ALA A 410 -17.06 -13.85 -1.78
C ALA A 410 -18.44 -14.52 -1.87
N ARG A 411 -19.42 -13.86 -2.48
CA ARG A 411 -20.77 -14.41 -2.65
C ARG A 411 -20.79 -15.66 -3.52
N MET A 412 -20.03 -15.67 -4.63
CA MET A 412 -19.93 -16.83 -5.51
C MET A 412 -19.34 -18.04 -4.77
N ALA A 413 -18.24 -17.85 -4.05
CA ALA A 413 -17.60 -18.92 -3.28
C ALA A 413 -18.51 -19.50 -2.19
N MET A 414 -19.30 -18.66 -1.52
CA MET A 414 -20.23 -19.10 -0.48
C MET A 414 -21.42 -19.93 -1.00
N HIS A 415 -21.73 -19.85 -2.30
CA HIS A 415 -22.76 -20.70 -2.91
C HIS A 415 -22.22 -22.07 -3.34
N GLY A 416 -20.89 -22.24 -3.37
CA GLY A 416 -20.21 -23.51 -3.61
C GLY A 416 -19.94 -24.29 -2.31
N ASP A 417 -19.34 -25.44 -2.46
CA ASP A 417 -18.87 -26.30 -1.36
C ASP A 417 -17.38 -26.11 -1.03
N GLY A 418 -16.71 -25.16 -1.67
CA GLY A 418 -15.27 -24.92 -1.55
C GLY A 418 -14.41 -25.80 -2.45
N VAL A 419 -15.00 -26.76 -3.19
CA VAL A 419 -14.26 -27.59 -4.15
C VAL A 419 -14.15 -26.85 -5.49
N HIS A 420 -12.91 -26.63 -5.95
CA HIS A 420 -12.64 -25.92 -7.21
C HIS A 420 -11.39 -26.46 -7.92
N VAL A 421 -11.29 -26.25 -9.22
CA VAL A 421 -10.24 -26.83 -10.08
C VAL A 421 -8.95 -26.01 -10.05
N VAL A 422 -9.08 -24.69 -10.03
CA VAL A 422 -7.96 -23.76 -10.00
C VAL A 422 -7.76 -23.30 -8.56
N THR A 423 -6.62 -23.64 -7.95
CA THR A 423 -6.33 -23.23 -6.57
C THR A 423 -5.70 -21.84 -6.52
N LEU A 424 -5.79 -21.17 -5.39
CA LEU A 424 -5.15 -19.88 -5.15
C LEU A 424 -3.63 -19.93 -5.46
N ASP A 425 -2.95 -21.02 -5.12
CA ASP A 425 -1.53 -21.22 -5.41
C ASP A 425 -1.23 -21.19 -6.91
N LYS A 426 -2.10 -21.76 -7.75
CA LYS A 426 -1.97 -21.73 -9.21
C LYS A 426 -2.16 -20.31 -9.75
N VAL A 427 -3.13 -19.58 -9.22
CA VAL A 427 -3.39 -18.19 -9.60
C VAL A 427 -2.23 -17.28 -9.20
N ILE A 428 -1.68 -17.44 -7.99
CA ILE A 428 -0.49 -16.69 -7.54
C ILE A 428 0.72 -16.98 -8.44
N LYS A 429 0.94 -18.25 -8.79
CA LYS A 429 1.99 -18.65 -9.75
C LYS A 429 1.78 -17.98 -11.10
N THR A 430 0.55 -18.01 -11.64
CA THR A 430 0.20 -17.37 -12.91
C THR A 430 0.44 -15.86 -12.86
N MET A 431 0.05 -15.21 -11.76
CA MET A 431 0.30 -13.78 -11.55
C MET A 431 1.80 -13.45 -11.60
N ARG A 432 2.65 -14.25 -10.95
CA ARG A 432 4.10 -14.09 -10.99
C ARG A 432 4.66 -14.24 -12.40
N GLU A 433 4.24 -15.28 -13.12
CA GLU A 433 4.69 -15.56 -14.49
C GLU A 433 4.21 -14.47 -15.46
N THR A 434 2.94 -14.11 -15.44
CA THR A 434 2.38 -12.98 -16.22
C THR A 434 3.11 -11.67 -15.89
N GLY A 435 3.42 -11.45 -14.61
CA GLY A 435 4.22 -10.31 -14.19
C GLY A 435 5.63 -10.32 -14.78
N ALA A 436 6.30 -11.48 -14.84
CA ALA A 436 7.61 -11.61 -15.46
C ALA A 436 7.57 -11.33 -16.98
N ASP A 437 6.54 -11.82 -17.67
CA ASP A 437 6.35 -11.62 -19.11
C ASP A 437 5.90 -10.20 -19.47
N MET A 438 5.34 -9.47 -18.54
CA MET A 438 4.88 -8.10 -18.74
C MET A 438 6.06 -7.18 -19.05
N LYS A 439 5.99 -6.46 -20.19
CA LYS A 439 7.02 -5.49 -20.59
C LYS A 439 7.13 -4.36 -19.56
N ILE A 440 8.34 -3.88 -19.30
CA ILE A 440 8.66 -2.83 -18.33
C ILE A 440 7.79 -1.57 -18.51
N LYS A 441 7.44 -1.21 -19.76
CA LYS A 441 6.59 -0.04 -20.04
C LYS A 441 5.18 -0.11 -19.42
N TYR A 442 4.73 -1.29 -18.98
CA TYR A 442 3.44 -1.54 -18.32
C TYR A 442 3.56 -1.70 -16.80
N LYS A 443 4.75 -1.43 -16.22
CA LYS A 443 5.08 -1.64 -14.80
C LYS A 443 5.42 -0.29 -14.13
N GLU A 444 4.40 0.53 -13.88
CA GLU A 444 4.52 1.80 -13.12
C GLU A 444 5.56 2.79 -13.71
N THR A 445 5.69 2.81 -15.05
CA THR A 445 6.66 3.71 -15.73
C THR A 445 5.99 4.86 -16.48
N SER A 446 4.68 4.83 -16.64
CA SER A 446 3.91 5.77 -17.47
C SER A 446 4.41 5.88 -18.93
N ARG A 447 5.03 4.81 -19.45
CA ARG A 447 5.60 4.75 -20.82
C ARG A 447 4.81 3.83 -21.74
N GLY A 448 3.67 3.34 -21.33
CA GLY A 448 2.81 2.42 -22.09
C GLY A 448 1.38 2.39 -21.55
N GLY A 449 0.53 1.63 -22.20
CA GLY A 449 -0.88 1.47 -21.81
C GLY A 449 -1.67 2.77 -21.89
N LEU A 450 -2.54 3.00 -20.91
CA LEU A 450 -3.36 4.21 -20.85
C LEU A 450 -2.53 5.49 -20.74
N ALA A 451 -1.37 5.43 -20.08
CA ALA A 451 -0.52 6.61 -19.85
C ALA A 451 -0.06 7.30 -21.14
N VAL A 452 0.05 6.58 -22.26
CA VAL A 452 0.50 7.12 -23.57
C VAL A 452 -0.63 7.24 -24.58
N ASN A 453 -1.83 6.78 -24.26
CA ASN A 453 -2.99 6.80 -25.16
C ASN A 453 -4.03 7.87 -24.77
N VAL A 454 -3.79 8.58 -23.69
CA VAL A 454 -4.56 9.79 -23.32
C VAL A 454 -3.87 10.97 -23.99
N ILE A 455 -4.58 11.64 -24.90
CA ILE A 455 -4.09 12.85 -25.56
C ILE A 455 -4.18 13.98 -24.52
N GLU A 456 -3.03 14.51 -24.09
CA GLU A 456 -3.00 15.77 -23.37
C GLU A 456 -3.34 16.89 -24.39
N CYS A 457 -4.54 17.46 -24.24
CA CYS A 457 -4.95 18.64 -25.00
C CYS A 457 -4.51 19.90 -24.26
#